data_74330a0bceffe3f90100b72ca5802a1d
#
_entry.id   74330a0bceffe3f90100b72ca5802a1d
#
_cell.length_a   1.000
_cell.length_b   1.000
_cell.length_c   1.000
_cell.angle_alpha   90.00
_cell.angle_beta   90.00
_cell.angle_gamma   90.00
#
_symmetry.space_group_name_H-M   'P 1'
#
loop_
_entity.id
_entity.type
_entity.pdbx_description
1 polymer ?
#
loop_
_entity_poly.entity_id
_entity_poly.type
_entity_poly.pdbx_seq_one_letter_code
_entity_poly.pdbx_strand_id
1 'polypeptide(L)'
;MTVPTHPSKSSLLTTRRSAVGLILGAPLLAGCAGMSGLTGTDQPPPGPSGPQQEAIAVGKGQVKVGLILPLSGAGNAGIAGNSMKNAAEMALAEFQNPDIQLLIKDDAGTPQGAQTAAQQALGEGAEIILGPLFGLSVAGVAQQARSRNIPVIAFSTDASVAGQGVYLLSFLPESDVNRITDYSTSTGKRSFAALLPENAYGNVVEAAFKQAVARKGARMIAFEKYTSDPNQVQTAVRNVAQALGGADALLLADDGDVLVQLSSQLAGAGADLKRVQLLGTGLWDNPKVFADQHLQGGYYAAPDPSGYRAFAKRYRGKYGQDPVRTATLAYDAVALVAALSRVNSGGGPRFSAEVLTNVSGFTGIDGLFRFRPNGTNERGLAVLRVAASGGQIASASPKSFGA
;
A
#
# COMPACT_ATOMS: atom_id res chain seq x y z
N MET A 1 -20.76 -32.51 -59.53
CA MET A 1 -19.48 -33.16 -59.97
C MET A 1 -18.52 -33.08 -58.83
N THR A 2 -18.42 -34.16 -58.17
CA THR A 2 -17.31 -34.97 -57.67
C THR A 2 -16.52 -34.42 -56.48
N VAL A 3 -16.85 -35.01 -55.37
CA VAL A 3 -15.93 -35.26 -54.18
C VAL A 3 -14.88 -36.31 -54.62
N PRO A 4 -13.65 -36.32 -54.05
CA PRO A 4 -13.32 -37.37 -53.13
C PRO A 4 -12.50 -36.88 -51.90
N THR A 5 -12.85 -37.30 -50.69
CA THR A 5 -12.46 -38.51 -49.88
C THR A 5 -11.03 -38.53 -49.33
N HIS A 6 -11.00 -38.62 -48.01
CA HIS A 6 -9.91 -38.94 -47.05
C HIS A 6 -8.88 -39.99 -47.47
N PRO A 7 -7.71 -40.13 -46.75
CA PRO A 7 -7.79 -40.91 -45.52
C PRO A 7 -6.92 -40.43 -44.32
N SER A 8 -7.39 -40.90 -43.19
CA SER A 8 -6.76 -41.01 -41.88
C SER A 8 -5.44 -41.79 -41.88
N LYS A 9 -4.51 -41.43 -40.97
CA LYS A 9 -3.61 -42.38 -40.32
C LYS A 9 -3.33 -41.99 -38.88
N SER A 10 -3.78 -42.86 -38.03
CA SER A 10 -3.42 -43.11 -36.65
C SER A 10 -2.01 -43.71 -36.52
N SER A 11 -1.29 -43.38 -35.48
CA SER A 11 -0.32 -44.26 -34.77
C SER A 11 0.38 -43.36 -33.71
N LEU A 12 0.60 -43.74 -32.58
CA LEU A 12 0.65 -44.85 -31.64
C LEU A 12 1.41 -44.34 -30.40
N LEU A 13 0.85 -44.64 -29.29
CA LEU A 13 1.43 -44.60 -27.94
C LEU A 13 2.84 -45.20 -27.87
N THR A 14 3.74 -44.60 -27.14
CA THR A 14 4.88 -45.30 -26.56
C THR A 14 5.10 -44.91 -25.12
N THR A 15 4.60 -45.75 -24.27
CA THR A 15 4.91 -45.90 -22.84
C THR A 15 6.34 -46.39 -22.70
N ARG A 16 7.16 -45.81 -21.85
CA ARG A 16 8.34 -46.47 -21.29
C ARG A 16 8.33 -46.37 -19.77
N ARG A 17 7.95 -47.50 -19.18
CA ARG A 17 8.31 -47.94 -17.83
C ARG A 17 9.73 -48.53 -17.88
N SER A 18 10.54 -48.23 -16.91
CA SER A 18 11.69 -49.02 -16.45
C SER A 18 12.24 -48.32 -15.21
N ALA A 19 12.65 -48.91 -14.18
CA ALA A 19 12.62 -50.18 -13.54
C ALA A 19 13.35 -49.98 -12.21
N VAL A 20 12.85 -50.64 -11.22
CA VAL A 20 13.33 -50.74 -9.84
C VAL A 20 14.74 -51.33 -9.81
N GLY A 21 15.61 -50.76 -9.01
CA GLY A 21 16.89 -51.31 -8.60
C GLY A 21 17.00 -51.33 -7.08
N LEU A 22 16.60 -52.45 -6.51
CA LEU A 22 16.80 -52.81 -5.10
C LEU A 22 18.24 -53.34 -4.94
N ILE A 23 19.03 -52.78 -4.05
CA ILE A 23 20.22 -53.45 -3.53
C ILE A 23 20.11 -53.51 -2.01
N LEU A 24 19.85 -54.70 -1.53
CA LEU A 24 19.97 -55.18 -0.17
C LEU A 24 21.45 -55.42 0.18
N GLY A 25 21.88 -54.99 1.32
CA GLY A 25 23.15 -55.35 1.91
C GLY A 25 23.20 -55.00 3.40
N ALA A 26 22.89 -55.99 4.24
CA ALA A 26 23.15 -56.03 5.67
C ALA A 26 24.24 -57.14 5.91
N PRO A 27 24.64 -57.39 7.13
CA PRO A 27 25.13 -56.59 8.25
C PRO A 27 26.50 -57.09 8.74
N LEU A 28 27.17 -56.41 9.64
CA LEU A 28 28.11 -57.06 10.55
C LEU A 28 28.15 -56.36 11.93
N LEU A 29 27.77 -57.10 12.91
CA LEU A 29 27.86 -56.91 14.36
C LEU A 29 29.31 -57.08 14.87
N ALA A 30 29.70 -56.24 15.82
CA ALA A 30 30.59 -56.55 16.97
C ALA A 30 30.78 -55.20 17.70
N GLY A 31 30.65 -55.03 18.98
CA GLY A 31 30.61 -55.88 20.14
C GLY A 31 31.08 -55.10 21.32
N CYS A 32 30.33 -55.18 22.43
CA CYS A 32 30.74 -55.10 23.82
C CYS A 32 31.17 -53.80 24.50
N ALA A 33 30.30 -53.33 25.35
CA ALA A 33 30.44 -53.34 26.83
C ALA A 33 31.14 -52.14 27.45
N GLY A 34 30.38 -51.42 28.27
CA GLY A 34 30.89 -50.42 29.27
C GLY A 34 29.72 -49.77 29.98
N MET A 35 29.29 -50.37 31.08
CA MET A 35 28.21 -49.96 31.96
C MET A 35 28.73 -48.86 32.90
N SER A 36 28.06 -47.72 33.00
CA SER A 36 27.78 -46.96 34.23
C SER A 36 27.51 -45.48 33.96
N GLY A 37 26.36 -44.97 34.49
CA GLY A 37 26.13 -43.53 34.65
C GLY A 37 24.75 -43.08 34.26
N LEU A 38 23.82 -43.19 35.18
CA LEU A 38 22.47 -42.57 35.14
C LEU A 38 22.56 -41.03 35.14
N THR A 39 21.58 -40.42 34.49
CA THR A 39 21.17 -39.01 34.43
C THR A 39 21.77 -38.19 33.30
N GLY A 40 21.04 -38.16 32.17
CA GLY A 40 21.20 -37.17 31.12
C GLY A 40 19.89 -37.04 30.38
N THR A 41 19.21 -35.95 30.56
CA THR A 41 18.06 -35.55 29.77
C THR A 41 18.48 -35.48 28.30
N ASP A 42 18.03 -36.43 27.48
CA ASP A 42 18.18 -36.40 26.01
C ASP A 42 17.35 -35.25 25.46
N GLN A 43 17.96 -34.10 25.35
CA GLN A 43 17.50 -33.01 24.51
C GLN A 43 18.09 -33.25 23.11
N PRO A 44 17.24 -33.41 22.06
CA PRO A 44 17.76 -33.55 20.71
C PRO A 44 18.57 -32.31 20.36
N PRO A 45 19.69 -32.46 19.62
CA PRO A 45 20.50 -31.31 19.21
C PRO A 45 19.63 -30.32 18.43
N PRO A 46 19.77 -29.00 18.64
CA PRO A 46 19.03 -27.99 17.87
C PRO A 46 19.32 -28.23 16.39
N GLY A 47 18.24 -28.40 15.60
CA GLY A 47 18.32 -28.52 14.16
C GLY A 47 19.05 -27.29 13.58
N PRO A 48 19.67 -27.43 12.38
CA PRO A 48 20.40 -26.33 11.77
C PRO A 48 19.48 -25.12 11.68
N SER A 49 19.81 -24.05 12.39
CA SER A 49 19.21 -22.74 12.25
C SER A 49 19.35 -22.35 10.78
N GLY A 50 18.21 -22.15 10.09
CA GLY A 50 18.23 -21.59 8.72
C GLY A 50 19.06 -20.28 8.73
N PRO A 51 19.54 -19.84 7.57
CA PRO A 51 20.43 -18.68 7.50
C PRO A 51 19.81 -17.52 8.28
N GLN A 52 20.43 -17.17 9.41
CA GLN A 52 20.09 -15.95 10.14
C GLN A 52 20.44 -14.80 9.21
N GLN A 53 19.43 -14.16 8.66
CA GLN A 53 19.61 -12.88 7.97
C GLN A 53 20.28 -11.95 8.97
N GLU A 54 21.48 -11.48 8.63
CA GLU A 54 22.21 -10.50 9.45
C GLU A 54 21.28 -9.31 9.70
N ALA A 55 21.09 -8.97 10.97
CA ALA A 55 20.29 -7.85 11.39
C ALA A 55 20.93 -6.55 10.88
N ILE A 56 20.35 -5.91 9.89
CA ILE A 56 20.83 -4.64 9.36
C ILE A 56 20.37 -3.56 10.33
N ALA A 57 21.34 -3.04 11.13
CA ALA A 57 21.10 -1.88 11.99
C ALA A 57 21.72 -0.63 11.36
N VAL A 58 20.93 0.44 11.20
CA VAL A 58 21.37 1.71 10.61
C VAL A 58 21.13 2.84 11.61
N GLY A 59 22.16 3.67 11.83
CA GLY A 59 22.13 4.72 12.84
C GLY A 59 22.80 4.31 14.15
N LYS A 60 23.03 5.29 15.04
CA LYS A 60 23.74 5.11 16.32
C LYS A 60 22.96 5.67 17.51
N GLY A 61 21.68 6.02 17.32
CA GLY A 61 20.83 6.56 18.38
C GLY A 61 20.46 5.51 19.43
N GLN A 62 19.95 5.98 20.56
CA GLN A 62 19.54 5.11 21.69
C GLN A 62 18.15 4.51 21.45
N VAL A 63 17.28 5.21 20.72
CA VAL A 63 15.90 4.79 20.46
C VAL A 63 15.88 3.78 19.32
N LYS A 64 15.52 2.55 19.61
CA LYS A 64 15.46 1.48 18.62
C LYS A 64 14.10 1.47 17.91
N VAL A 65 14.13 1.44 16.57
CA VAL A 65 12.97 1.51 15.69
C VAL A 65 12.97 0.30 14.77
N GLY A 66 11.99 -0.58 14.90
CA GLY A 66 11.84 -1.70 13.97
C GLY A 66 11.30 -1.20 12.63
N LEU A 67 11.99 -1.46 11.52
CA LEU A 67 11.51 -1.18 10.17
C LEU A 67 11.27 -2.50 9.44
N ILE A 68 10.00 -2.87 9.25
CA ILE A 68 9.58 -4.14 8.67
C ILE A 68 9.06 -3.92 7.25
N LEU A 69 9.74 -4.50 6.25
CA LEU A 69 9.45 -4.30 4.84
C LEU A 69 9.64 -5.59 4.04
N PRO A 70 8.96 -5.76 2.88
CA PRO A 70 9.08 -6.95 2.03
C PRO A 70 10.34 -6.91 1.15
N LEU A 71 11.53 -6.93 1.75
CA LEU A 71 12.79 -6.72 1.03
C LEU A 71 13.08 -7.83 0.02
N SER A 72 12.80 -9.09 0.37
CA SER A 72 12.92 -10.26 -0.50
C SER A 72 11.59 -10.66 -1.16
N GLY A 73 10.55 -9.86 -1.00
CA GLY A 73 9.24 -10.10 -1.61
C GLY A 73 9.34 -10.20 -3.14
N ALA A 74 8.55 -11.08 -3.75
CA ALA A 74 8.56 -11.28 -5.19
C ALA A 74 8.01 -10.07 -5.98
N GLY A 75 8.60 -9.80 -7.15
CA GLY A 75 8.12 -8.77 -8.08
C GLY A 75 8.05 -7.36 -7.47
N ASN A 76 6.91 -6.70 -7.65
CA ASN A 76 6.71 -5.33 -7.18
C ASN A 76 6.80 -5.18 -5.64
N ALA A 77 6.57 -6.25 -4.88
CA ALA A 77 6.69 -6.22 -3.43
C ALA A 77 8.13 -5.92 -2.98
N GLY A 78 9.10 -6.66 -3.52
CA GLY A 78 10.52 -6.44 -3.22
C GLY A 78 11.03 -5.10 -3.75
N ILE A 79 10.57 -4.67 -4.92
CA ILE A 79 10.90 -3.34 -5.48
C ILE A 79 10.41 -2.24 -4.52
N ALA A 80 9.17 -2.35 -4.04
CA ALA A 80 8.60 -1.41 -3.09
C ALA A 80 9.36 -1.43 -1.76
N GLY A 81 9.59 -2.63 -1.19
CA GLY A 81 10.32 -2.81 0.06
C GLY A 81 11.70 -2.17 0.03
N ASN A 82 12.49 -2.45 -1.01
CA ASN A 82 13.84 -1.88 -1.16
C ASN A 82 13.81 -0.37 -1.39
N SER A 83 12.85 0.15 -2.17
CA SER A 83 12.71 1.59 -2.36
C SER A 83 12.33 2.30 -1.06
N MET A 84 11.45 1.71 -0.25
CA MET A 84 11.06 2.22 1.07
C MET A 84 12.23 2.17 2.07
N LYS A 85 13.01 1.08 2.07
CA LYS A 85 14.23 0.99 2.87
C LYS A 85 15.21 2.11 2.55
N ASN A 86 15.50 2.33 1.27
CA ASN A 86 16.38 3.40 0.83
C ASN A 86 15.87 4.78 1.27
N ALA A 87 14.56 5.02 1.20
CA ALA A 87 13.95 6.26 1.64
C ALA A 87 14.06 6.46 3.16
N ALA A 88 13.88 5.38 3.94
CA ALA A 88 14.07 5.40 5.39
C ALA A 88 15.52 5.74 5.79
N GLU A 89 16.49 5.12 5.12
CA GLU A 89 17.93 5.42 5.32
C GLU A 89 18.26 6.86 4.88
N MET A 90 17.61 7.37 3.83
CA MET A 90 17.78 8.74 3.40
C MET A 90 17.24 9.73 4.43
N ALA A 91 16.04 9.47 4.99
CA ALA A 91 15.47 10.29 6.05
C ALA A 91 16.37 10.35 7.28
N LEU A 92 16.90 9.20 7.70
CA LEU A 92 17.84 9.12 8.83
C LEU A 92 19.11 9.94 8.57
N ALA A 93 19.66 9.88 7.37
CA ALA A 93 20.88 10.60 6.99
C ALA A 93 20.66 12.11 6.84
N GLU A 94 19.48 12.55 6.42
CA GLU A 94 19.13 13.97 6.26
C GLU A 94 18.70 14.62 7.58
N PHE A 95 18.35 13.84 8.60
CA PHE A 95 17.96 14.36 9.91
C PHE A 95 19.20 14.68 10.74
N GLN A 96 19.29 15.90 11.25
CA GLN A 96 20.43 16.33 12.06
C GLN A 96 20.43 15.63 13.43
N ASN A 97 21.48 14.86 13.73
CA ASN A 97 21.68 14.15 15.00
C ASN A 97 20.44 13.32 15.41
N PRO A 98 20.00 12.34 14.62
CA PRO A 98 18.87 11.52 14.99
C PRO A 98 19.24 10.60 16.15
N ASP A 99 18.46 10.62 17.25
CA ASP A 99 18.64 9.71 18.38
C ASP A 99 17.90 8.39 18.15
N ILE A 100 17.93 7.88 16.92
CA ILE A 100 17.30 6.60 16.56
C ILE A 100 18.27 5.65 15.88
N GLN A 101 18.00 4.36 16.03
CA GLN A 101 18.64 3.26 15.31
C GLN A 101 17.56 2.44 14.64
N LEU A 102 17.62 2.30 13.31
CA LEU A 102 16.70 1.46 12.53
C LEU A 102 17.15 0.00 12.59
N LEU A 103 16.28 -0.87 13.06
CA LEU A 103 16.41 -2.33 13.01
C LEU A 103 15.62 -2.81 11.80
N ILE A 104 16.30 -2.96 10.65
CA ILE A 104 15.67 -3.31 9.39
C ILE A 104 15.44 -4.82 9.33
N LYS A 105 14.19 -5.23 9.12
CA LYS A 105 13.75 -6.62 9.07
C LYS A 105 12.98 -6.90 7.78
N ASP A 106 13.23 -8.05 7.21
CA ASP A 106 12.53 -8.53 6.01
C ASP A 106 11.32 -9.38 6.41
N ASP A 107 10.13 -9.02 5.92
CA ASP A 107 8.91 -9.83 6.08
C ASP A 107 8.61 -10.70 4.87
N ALA A 108 9.45 -10.66 3.84
CA ALA A 108 9.30 -11.37 2.57
C ALA A 108 7.91 -11.16 1.90
N GLY A 109 7.16 -10.15 2.33
CA GLY A 109 5.79 -9.88 1.87
C GLY A 109 4.75 -10.90 2.40
N THR A 110 5.05 -11.59 3.51
CA THR A 110 4.18 -12.64 4.06
C THR A 110 3.76 -12.35 5.50
N PRO A 111 2.54 -12.77 5.91
CA PRO A 111 2.10 -12.62 7.30
C PRO A 111 3.02 -13.30 8.31
N GLN A 112 3.51 -14.49 7.99
CA GLN A 112 4.42 -15.25 8.86
C GLN A 112 5.79 -14.58 8.98
N GLY A 113 6.34 -14.09 7.87
CA GLY A 113 7.60 -13.32 7.86
C GLY A 113 7.46 -12.05 8.70
N ALA A 114 6.35 -11.34 8.57
CA ALA A 114 6.08 -10.13 9.34
C ALA A 114 5.98 -10.38 10.84
N GLN A 115 5.34 -11.49 11.26
CA GLN A 115 5.30 -11.89 12.66
C GLN A 115 6.70 -12.18 13.20
N THR A 116 7.52 -12.93 12.46
CA THR A 116 8.91 -13.24 12.83
C THR A 116 9.75 -11.98 12.91
N ALA A 117 9.65 -11.10 11.92
CA ALA A 117 10.34 -9.81 11.87
C ALA A 117 9.99 -8.93 13.08
N ALA A 118 8.70 -8.89 13.46
CA ALA A 118 8.25 -8.16 14.64
C ALA A 118 8.83 -8.75 15.94
N GLN A 119 8.82 -10.07 16.09
CA GLN A 119 9.42 -10.74 17.26
C GLN A 119 10.90 -10.41 17.40
N GLN A 120 11.66 -10.42 16.30
CA GLN A 120 13.07 -10.06 16.28
C GLN A 120 13.28 -8.60 16.68
N ALA A 121 12.59 -7.65 16.03
CA ALA A 121 12.71 -6.23 16.33
C ALA A 121 12.39 -5.91 17.80
N LEU A 122 11.29 -6.48 18.30
CA LEU A 122 10.89 -6.33 19.71
C LEU A 122 11.86 -7.02 20.68
N GLY A 123 12.43 -8.15 20.30
CA GLY A 123 13.49 -8.83 21.06
C GLY A 123 14.77 -8.02 21.17
N GLU A 124 15.10 -7.26 20.13
CA GLU A 124 16.22 -6.33 20.09
C GLU A 124 15.94 -5.00 20.81
N GLY A 125 14.71 -4.79 21.30
CA GLY A 125 14.31 -3.62 22.09
C GLY A 125 13.70 -2.48 21.29
N ALA A 126 13.04 -2.75 20.14
CA ALA A 126 12.32 -1.72 19.40
C ALA A 126 11.24 -1.08 20.28
N GLU A 127 11.18 0.25 20.31
CA GLU A 127 10.20 1.07 21.02
C GLU A 127 9.01 1.47 20.14
N ILE A 128 9.14 1.31 18.84
CA ILE A 128 8.11 1.52 17.82
C ILE A 128 8.41 0.65 16.60
N ILE A 129 7.37 0.23 15.87
CA ILE A 129 7.51 -0.50 14.61
C ILE A 129 6.98 0.37 13.46
N LEU A 130 7.78 0.50 12.39
CA LEU A 130 7.41 1.10 11.12
C LEU A 130 7.22 -0.02 10.10
N GLY A 131 6.08 -0.06 9.44
CA GLY A 131 5.64 -1.20 8.64
C GLY A 131 4.67 -2.11 9.40
N PRO A 132 4.23 -3.22 8.77
CA PRO A 132 4.56 -3.67 7.43
C PRO A 132 3.80 -2.92 6.32
N LEU A 133 4.11 -3.30 5.05
CA LEU A 133 3.45 -2.69 3.89
C LEU A 133 2.06 -3.29 3.61
N PHE A 134 1.89 -4.58 3.77
CA PHE A 134 0.66 -5.28 3.37
C PHE A 134 -0.30 -5.50 4.53
N GLY A 135 -1.61 -5.27 4.29
CA GLY A 135 -2.67 -5.41 5.30
C GLY A 135 -2.69 -6.77 6.00
N LEU A 136 -2.54 -7.87 5.25
CA LEU A 136 -2.50 -9.21 5.80
C LEU A 136 -1.35 -9.43 6.80
N SER A 137 -0.26 -8.69 6.66
CA SER A 137 0.91 -8.76 7.55
C SER A 137 0.72 -7.95 8.83
N VAL A 138 -0.15 -6.93 8.83
CA VAL A 138 -0.34 -6.02 9.97
C VAL A 138 -0.85 -6.75 11.21
N ALA A 139 -1.78 -7.68 11.05
CA ALA A 139 -2.37 -8.40 12.19
C ALA A 139 -1.32 -9.17 13.00
N GLY A 140 -0.38 -9.86 12.33
CA GLY A 140 0.72 -10.59 12.96
C GLY A 140 1.68 -9.68 13.72
N VAL A 141 2.07 -8.55 13.12
CA VAL A 141 2.92 -7.54 13.77
C VAL A 141 2.20 -6.92 14.98
N ALA A 142 0.94 -6.51 14.80
CA ALA A 142 0.13 -5.90 15.85
C ALA A 142 -0.05 -6.81 17.07
N GLN A 143 -0.23 -8.12 16.86
CA GLN A 143 -0.33 -9.08 17.94
C GLN A 143 0.94 -9.10 18.81
N GLN A 144 2.13 -9.12 18.19
CA GLN A 144 3.40 -9.10 18.89
C GLN A 144 3.65 -7.79 19.63
N ALA A 145 3.33 -6.67 18.97
CA ALA A 145 3.55 -5.33 19.51
C ALA A 145 2.63 -4.99 20.69
N ARG A 146 1.35 -5.38 20.64
CA ARG A 146 0.36 -5.12 21.68
C ARG A 146 0.73 -5.75 23.03
N SER A 147 1.34 -6.94 23.03
CA SER A 147 1.76 -7.62 24.27
C SER A 147 2.80 -6.82 25.06
N ARG A 148 3.47 -5.87 24.40
CA ARG A 148 4.51 -5.00 24.97
C ARG A 148 4.12 -3.52 24.98
N ASN A 149 2.88 -3.18 24.61
CA ASN A 149 2.40 -1.79 24.44
C ASN A 149 3.25 -0.97 23.47
N ILE A 150 3.81 -1.59 22.44
CA ILE A 150 4.63 -0.93 21.42
C ILE A 150 3.72 -0.52 20.26
N PRO A 151 3.72 0.76 19.82
CA PRO A 151 2.91 1.21 18.71
C PRO A 151 3.49 0.76 17.36
N VAL A 152 2.58 0.60 16.40
CA VAL A 152 2.89 0.23 15.01
C VAL A 152 2.40 1.33 14.08
N ILE A 153 3.27 1.83 13.21
CA ILE A 153 2.90 2.70 12.09
C ILE A 153 3.02 1.86 10.81
N ALA A 154 1.91 1.30 10.36
CA ALA A 154 1.85 0.46 9.17
C ALA A 154 1.61 1.30 7.90
N PHE A 155 2.02 0.76 6.73
CA PHE A 155 1.89 1.44 5.43
C PHE A 155 0.73 0.93 4.58
N SER A 156 -0.10 0.06 5.16
CA SER A 156 -1.24 -0.54 4.47
C SER A 156 -2.31 0.49 4.10
N THR A 157 -2.93 0.31 2.93
CA THR A 157 -4.13 1.05 2.49
C THR A 157 -5.43 0.44 2.99
N ASP A 158 -5.38 -0.69 3.68
CA ASP A 158 -6.55 -1.36 4.27
C ASP A 158 -6.89 -0.75 5.62
N ALA A 159 -7.89 0.11 5.67
CA ALA A 159 -8.32 0.79 6.89
C ALA A 159 -8.84 -0.18 7.98
N SER A 160 -9.22 -1.41 7.62
CA SER A 160 -9.74 -2.40 8.57
C SER A 160 -8.69 -2.93 9.54
N VAL A 161 -7.40 -2.81 9.19
CA VAL A 161 -6.29 -3.25 10.05
C VAL A 161 -5.84 -2.18 11.05
N ALA A 162 -6.38 -0.96 10.93
CA ALA A 162 -6.16 0.12 11.90
C ALA A 162 -6.85 -0.17 13.23
N GLY A 163 -6.35 0.39 14.31
CA GLY A 163 -6.97 0.25 15.64
C GLY A 163 -6.05 0.69 16.75
N GLN A 164 -6.40 0.31 17.98
CA GLN A 164 -5.61 0.68 19.15
C GLN A 164 -4.15 0.19 19.03
N GLY A 165 -3.22 1.14 19.06
CA GLY A 165 -1.78 0.88 18.93
C GLY A 165 -1.31 0.60 17.49
N VAL A 166 -2.21 0.62 16.49
CA VAL A 166 -1.88 0.46 15.08
C VAL A 166 -2.35 1.67 14.30
N TYR A 167 -1.42 2.40 13.74
CA TYR A 167 -1.66 3.62 12.98
C TYR A 167 -1.26 3.40 11.53
N LEU A 168 -2.08 3.88 10.59
CA LEU A 168 -1.79 3.77 9.16
C LEU A 168 -1.19 5.07 8.64
N LEU A 169 0.04 5.05 8.19
CA LEU A 169 0.63 6.12 7.40
C LEU A 169 0.58 5.70 5.94
N SER A 170 -0.51 6.06 5.26
CA SER A 170 -0.79 5.56 3.91
C SER A 170 -1.56 6.58 3.07
N PHE A 171 -1.77 6.25 1.80
CA PHE A 171 -2.69 6.96 0.90
C PHE A 171 -4.04 6.23 0.93
N LEU A 172 -4.90 6.61 1.87
CA LEU A 172 -6.20 5.96 2.06
C LEU A 172 -7.20 6.47 1.01
N PRO A 173 -7.86 5.58 0.25
CA PRO A 173 -8.84 5.97 -0.78
C PRO A 173 -9.97 6.84 -0.25
N GLU A 174 -10.36 6.64 1.01
CA GLU A 174 -11.40 7.43 1.68
C GLU A 174 -11.02 8.92 1.77
N SER A 175 -9.74 9.23 1.96
CA SER A 175 -9.26 10.61 2.01
C SER A 175 -9.39 11.28 0.65
N ASP A 176 -9.03 10.59 -0.43
CA ASP A 176 -9.14 11.08 -1.81
C ASP A 176 -10.61 11.35 -2.16
N VAL A 177 -11.47 10.36 -1.91
CA VAL A 177 -12.91 10.43 -2.19
C VAL A 177 -13.58 11.57 -1.43
N ASN A 178 -13.29 11.71 -0.13
CA ASN A 178 -13.82 12.79 0.67
C ASN A 178 -13.38 14.15 0.11
N ARG A 179 -12.09 14.31 -0.17
CA ARG A 179 -11.54 15.57 -0.67
C ARG A 179 -12.11 15.98 -2.02
N ILE A 180 -12.22 15.03 -2.97
CA ILE A 180 -12.73 15.34 -4.32
C ILE A 180 -14.23 15.61 -4.30
N THR A 181 -14.99 14.92 -3.46
CA THR A 181 -16.42 15.16 -3.29
C THR A 181 -16.68 16.52 -2.64
N ASP A 182 -15.90 16.87 -1.60
CA ASP A 182 -15.98 18.18 -0.94
C ASP A 182 -15.70 19.32 -1.92
N TYR A 183 -14.65 19.18 -2.74
CA TYR A 183 -14.34 20.16 -3.79
C TYR A 183 -15.46 20.27 -4.81
N SER A 184 -15.93 19.15 -5.34
CA SER A 184 -16.96 19.13 -6.36
C SER A 184 -18.26 19.77 -5.86
N THR A 185 -18.68 19.46 -4.64
CA THR A 185 -19.87 20.06 -4.04
C THR A 185 -19.68 21.55 -3.73
N SER A 186 -18.47 21.99 -3.36
CA SER A 186 -18.16 23.41 -3.14
C SER A 186 -18.22 24.23 -4.44
N THR A 187 -17.97 23.59 -5.58
CA THR A 187 -18.13 24.19 -6.92
C THR A 187 -19.53 24.06 -7.51
N GLY A 188 -20.52 23.68 -6.70
CA GLY A 188 -21.94 23.69 -7.06
C GLY A 188 -22.49 22.37 -7.62
N LYS A 189 -21.69 21.28 -7.67
CA LYS A 189 -22.17 19.99 -8.13
C LYS A 189 -23.08 19.33 -7.09
N ARG A 190 -24.23 18.80 -7.53
CA ARG A 190 -25.25 18.23 -6.66
C ARG A 190 -25.75 16.85 -7.08
N SER A 191 -25.42 16.43 -8.30
CA SER A 191 -25.82 15.13 -8.84
C SER A 191 -24.60 14.37 -9.35
N PHE A 192 -24.41 13.15 -8.85
CA PHE A 192 -23.22 12.36 -9.04
C PHE A 192 -23.53 11.02 -9.70
N ALA A 193 -22.63 10.59 -10.56
CA ALA A 193 -22.55 9.22 -11.04
C ALA A 193 -21.22 8.59 -10.65
N ALA A 194 -21.14 7.27 -10.61
CA ALA A 194 -19.89 6.54 -10.38
C ALA A 194 -19.83 5.27 -11.23
N LEU A 195 -18.61 4.94 -11.68
CA LEU A 195 -18.28 3.69 -12.34
C LEU A 195 -17.00 3.15 -11.68
N LEU A 196 -17.12 2.06 -10.92
CA LEU A 196 -16.07 1.57 -10.03
C LEU A 196 -15.75 0.09 -10.30
N PRO A 197 -14.51 -0.37 -10.03
CA PRO A 197 -14.18 -1.79 -10.12
C PRO A 197 -14.86 -2.60 -9.01
N GLU A 198 -15.26 -3.83 -9.32
CA GLU A 198 -15.77 -4.77 -8.32
C GLU A 198 -14.62 -5.55 -7.66
N ASN A 199 -13.88 -4.86 -6.80
CA ASN A 199 -12.77 -5.39 -6.02
C ASN A 199 -12.69 -4.71 -4.65
N ALA A 200 -11.72 -5.09 -3.82
CA ALA A 200 -11.56 -4.53 -2.48
C ALA A 200 -11.40 -3.00 -2.48
N TYR A 201 -10.61 -2.45 -3.41
CA TYR A 201 -10.43 -1.01 -3.57
C TYR A 201 -11.75 -0.31 -3.96
N GLY A 202 -12.44 -0.82 -4.97
CA GLY A 202 -13.73 -0.27 -5.41
C GLY A 202 -14.81 -0.30 -4.32
N ASN A 203 -14.82 -1.32 -3.46
CA ASN A 203 -15.73 -1.40 -2.32
C ASN A 203 -15.47 -0.29 -1.28
N VAL A 204 -14.20 0.01 -1.00
CA VAL A 204 -13.81 1.11 -0.09
C VAL A 204 -14.21 2.47 -0.69
N VAL A 205 -13.91 2.68 -1.98
CA VAL A 205 -14.29 3.90 -2.71
C VAL A 205 -15.81 4.08 -2.74
N GLU A 206 -16.56 3.00 -3.01
CA GLU A 206 -18.03 3.00 -3.00
C GLU A 206 -18.57 3.49 -1.66
N ALA A 207 -18.15 2.86 -0.57
CA ALA A 207 -18.63 3.20 0.78
C ALA A 207 -18.31 4.66 1.13
N ALA A 208 -17.08 5.10 0.87
CA ALA A 208 -16.65 6.47 1.11
C ALA A 208 -17.41 7.49 0.27
N PHE A 209 -17.65 7.18 -1.03
CA PHE A 209 -18.33 8.08 -1.94
C PHE A 209 -19.81 8.23 -1.62
N LYS A 210 -20.52 7.14 -1.38
CA LYS A 210 -21.92 7.19 -0.95
C LYS A 210 -22.08 8.01 0.33
N GLN A 211 -21.19 7.80 1.30
CA GLN A 211 -21.21 8.56 2.55
C GLN A 211 -20.90 10.05 2.32
N ALA A 212 -19.89 10.36 1.49
CA ALA A 212 -19.50 11.75 1.22
C ALA A 212 -20.62 12.52 0.48
N VAL A 213 -21.22 11.91 -0.54
CA VAL A 213 -22.37 12.48 -1.29
C VAL A 213 -23.56 12.74 -0.35
N ALA A 214 -23.90 11.77 0.50
CA ALA A 214 -25.00 11.90 1.46
C ALA A 214 -24.74 13.02 2.48
N ARG A 215 -23.53 13.11 3.06
CA ARG A 215 -23.16 14.18 4.00
C ARG A 215 -23.31 15.57 3.40
N LYS A 216 -23.13 15.72 2.09
CA LYS A 216 -23.27 17.00 1.38
C LYS A 216 -24.68 17.29 0.90
N GLY A 217 -25.66 16.42 1.20
CA GLY A 217 -27.03 16.57 0.71
C GLY A 217 -27.13 16.49 -0.81
N ALA A 218 -26.18 15.84 -1.46
CA ALA A 218 -26.15 15.63 -2.90
C ALA A 218 -26.82 14.29 -3.27
N ARG A 219 -27.06 14.06 -4.58
CA ARG A 219 -27.78 12.89 -5.07
C ARG A 219 -26.89 11.98 -5.88
N MET A 220 -27.04 10.66 -5.71
CA MET A 220 -26.49 9.64 -6.60
C MET A 220 -27.49 9.37 -7.73
N ILE A 221 -27.12 9.66 -8.97
CA ILE A 221 -27.95 9.47 -10.16
C ILE A 221 -27.76 8.08 -10.75
N ALA A 222 -26.50 7.65 -10.85
CA ALA A 222 -26.13 6.34 -11.36
C ALA A 222 -24.95 5.79 -10.56
N PHE A 223 -24.96 4.49 -10.38
CA PHE A 223 -23.86 3.80 -9.72
C PHE A 223 -23.73 2.41 -10.32
N GLU A 224 -22.61 2.17 -11.00
CA GLU A 224 -22.32 0.88 -11.63
C GLU A 224 -20.96 0.35 -11.17
N LYS A 225 -20.89 -0.97 -11.10
CA LYS A 225 -19.63 -1.70 -10.87
C LYS A 225 -19.32 -2.60 -12.05
N TYR A 226 -18.05 -2.84 -12.28
CA TYR A 226 -17.56 -3.73 -13.33
C TYR A 226 -16.50 -4.67 -12.80
N THR A 227 -16.46 -5.86 -13.37
CA THR A 227 -15.41 -6.86 -13.16
C THR A 227 -14.40 -6.81 -14.32
N SER A 228 -13.53 -7.82 -14.41
CA SER A 228 -12.66 -8.01 -15.58
C SER A 228 -13.39 -8.63 -16.79
N ASP A 229 -14.67 -8.99 -16.65
CA ASP A 229 -15.48 -9.50 -17.78
C ASP A 229 -15.85 -8.36 -18.75
N PRO A 230 -15.40 -8.40 -20.02
CA PRO A 230 -15.67 -7.35 -21.00
C PRO A 230 -17.16 -7.05 -21.21
N ASN A 231 -18.04 -8.06 -21.10
CA ASN A 231 -19.47 -7.86 -21.26
C ASN A 231 -20.08 -7.08 -20.09
N GLN A 232 -19.61 -7.33 -18.88
CA GLN A 232 -20.02 -6.57 -17.69
C GLN A 232 -19.51 -5.14 -17.76
N VAL A 233 -18.25 -4.93 -18.16
CA VAL A 233 -17.70 -3.59 -18.40
C VAL A 233 -18.58 -2.83 -19.39
N GLN A 234 -18.87 -3.43 -20.55
CA GLN A 234 -19.68 -2.78 -21.58
C GLN A 234 -21.10 -2.45 -21.10
N THR A 235 -21.71 -3.32 -20.28
CA THR A 235 -23.04 -3.09 -19.71
C THR A 235 -23.01 -1.93 -18.71
N ALA A 236 -22.07 -1.93 -17.78
CA ALA A 236 -21.89 -0.87 -16.78
C ALA A 236 -21.61 0.49 -17.45
N VAL A 237 -20.74 0.50 -18.46
CA VAL A 237 -20.44 1.71 -19.27
C VAL A 237 -21.71 2.26 -19.94
N ARG A 238 -22.53 1.42 -20.57
CA ARG A 238 -23.77 1.86 -21.22
C ARG A 238 -24.77 2.45 -20.22
N ASN A 239 -24.95 1.78 -19.07
CA ASN A 239 -25.87 2.24 -18.04
C ASN A 239 -25.47 3.62 -17.51
N VAL A 240 -24.16 3.79 -17.20
CA VAL A 240 -23.64 5.10 -16.77
C VAL A 240 -23.80 6.14 -17.87
N ALA A 241 -23.41 5.83 -19.12
CA ALA A 241 -23.49 6.78 -20.24
C ALA A 241 -24.92 7.31 -20.45
N GLN A 242 -25.92 6.46 -20.35
CA GLN A 242 -27.34 6.84 -20.46
C GLN A 242 -27.78 7.78 -19.33
N ALA A 243 -27.26 7.57 -18.11
CA ALA A 243 -27.63 8.37 -16.94
C ALA A 243 -26.90 9.71 -16.86
N LEU A 244 -25.75 9.87 -17.55
CA LEU A 244 -24.90 11.07 -17.44
C LEU A 244 -25.62 12.36 -17.84
N GLY A 245 -26.71 12.28 -18.61
CA GLY A 245 -27.56 13.43 -18.93
C GLY A 245 -28.06 14.18 -17.69
N GLY A 246 -28.28 13.50 -16.58
CA GLY A 246 -28.76 14.07 -15.31
C GLY A 246 -27.67 14.30 -14.26
N ALA A 247 -26.41 13.92 -14.52
CA ALA A 247 -25.32 14.05 -13.59
C ALA A 247 -24.49 15.32 -13.81
N ASP A 248 -24.05 15.95 -12.72
CA ASP A 248 -23.08 17.06 -12.74
C ASP A 248 -21.63 16.56 -12.71
N ALA A 249 -21.40 15.38 -12.10
CA ALA A 249 -20.07 14.81 -11.95
C ALA A 249 -20.08 13.27 -12.05
N LEU A 250 -18.99 12.70 -12.56
CA LEU A 250 -18.76 11.27 -12.68
C LEU A 250 -17.46 10.89 -11.97
N LEU A 251 -17.55 10.02 -10.96
CA LEU A 251 -16.37 9.42 -10.32
C LEU A 251 -15.92 8.16 -11.08
N LEU A 252 -14.67 8.16 -11.51
CA LEU A 252 -13.94 7.01 -12.06
C LEU A 252 -12.73 6.73 -11.17
N ALA A 253 -12.71 5.58 -10.52
CA ALA A 253 -11.65 5.27 -9.58
C ALA A 253 -10.99 3.92 -9.92
N ASP A 254 -9.95 3.99 -10.75
CA ASP A 254 -9.12 2.86 -11.15
C ASP A 254 -7.72 3.34 -11.56
N ASP A 255 -6.86 2.42 -11.98
CA ASP A 255 -5.53 2.75 -12.49
C ASP A 255 -5.53 3.35 -13.91
N GLY A 256 -4.38 3.88 -14.33
CA GLY A 256 -4.29 4.64 -15.57
C GLY A 256 -4.66 3.87 -16.84
N ASP A 257 -4.38 2.57 -16.93
CA ASP A 257 -4.70 1.75 -18.12
C ASP A 257 -6.21 1.54 -18.25
N VAL A 258 -6.83 1.17 -17.14
CA VAL A 258 -8.27 0.93 -17.08
C VAL A 258 -9.04 2.25 -17.30
N LEU A 259 -8.57 3.36 -16.71
CA LEU A 259 -9.20 4.67 -16.88
C LEU A 259 -9.23 5.12 -18.34
N VAL A 260 -8.13 4.95 -19.09
CA VAL A 260 -8.06 5.26 -20.53
C VAL A 260 -9.04 4.40 -21.33
N GLN A 261 -9.15 3.12 -20.99
CA GLN A 261 -10.11 2.24 -21.64
C GLN A 261 -11.55 2.63 -21.33
N LEU A 262 -11.88 2.90 -20.06
CA LEU A 262 -13.23 3.30 -19.64
C LEU A 262 -13.65 4.64 -20.26
N SER A 263 -12.75 5.64 -20.31
CA SER A 263 -13.04 6.95 -20.91
C SER A 263 -13.38 6.83 -22.39
N SER A 264 -12.61 6.01 -23.13
CA SER A 264 -12.87 5.71 -24.54
C SER A 264 -14.20 4.99 -24.75
N GLN A 265 -14.51 3.99 -23.91
CA GLN A 265 -15.76 3.24 -24.00
C GLN A 265 -16.98 4.12 -23.66
N LEU A 266 -16.88 4.98 -22.64
CA LEU A 266 -17.94 5.93 -22.28
C LEU A 266 -18.21 6.90 -23.44
N ALA A 267 -17.16 7.46 -24.04
CA ALA A 267 -17.29 8.32 -25.22
C ALA A 267 -17.92 7.57 -26.41
N GLY A 268 -17.48 6.33 -26.67
CA GLY A 268 -18.05 5.44 -27.69
C GLY A 268 -19.53 5.06 -27.44
N ALA A 269 -19.97 5.05 -26.18
CA ALA A 269 -21.35 4.85 -25.78
C ALA A 269 -22.22 6.14 -25.86
N GLY A 270 -21.65 7.24 -26.36
CA GLY A 270 -22.33 8.52 -26.54
C GLY A 270 -22.34 9.44 -25.32
N ALA A 271 -21.51 9.16 -24.30
CA ALA A 271 -21.37 10.04 -23.15
C ALA A 271 -20.64 11.34 -23.53
N ASP A 272 -21.22 12.49 -23.23
CA ASP A 272 -20.53 13.78 -23.32
C ASP A 272 -19.70 14.04 -22.06
N LEU A 273 -18.46 13.54 -22.08
CA LEU A 273 -17.52 13.66 -20.95
C LEU A 273 -17.03 15.10 -20.71
N LYS A 274 -17.25 16.02 -21.66
CA LYS A 274 -16.90 17.43 -21.48
C LYS A 274 -17.98 18.20 -20.71
N ARG A 275 -19.21 17.74 -20.73
CA ARG A 275 -20.34 18.34 -20.00
C ARG A 275 -20.32 17.96 -18.51
N VAL A 276 -19.81 16.78 -18.19
CA VAL A 276 -19.78 16.23 -16.83
C VAL A 276 -18.41 16.49 -16.21
N GLN A 277 -18.36 16.90 -14.94
CA GLN A 277 -17.10 17.01 -14.22
C GLN A 277 -16.58 15.62 -13.90
N LEU A 278 -15.49 15.21 -14.55
CA LEU A 278 -14.82 13.95 -14.24
C LEU A 278 -14.05 14.07 -12.92
N LEU A 279 -14.17 13.07 -12.05
CA LEU A 279 -13.58 13.00 -10.72
C LEU A 279 -12.74 11.73 -10.59
N GLY A 280 -11.59 11.84 -9.96
CA GLY A 280 -10.68 10.72 -9.69
C GLY A 280 -10.08 10.75 -8.29
N THR A 281 -9.40 9.67 -7.97
CA THR A 281 -8.54 9.52 -6.78
C THR A 281 -7.08 9.77 -7.14
N GLY A 282 -6.16 9.63 -6.19
CA GLY A 282 -4.73 9.75 -6.42
C GLY A 282 -4.15 8.80 -7.48
N LEU A 283 -4.88 7.75 -7.85
CA LEU A 283 -4.51 6.86 -8.96
C LEU A 283 -4.50 7.58 -10.33
N TRP A 284 -5.16 8.73 -10.43
CA TRP A 284 -5.12 9.57 -11.63
C TRP A 284 -3.81 10.33 -11.82
N ASP A 285 -2.92 10.36 -10.82
CA ASP A 285 -1.57 10.94 -10.96
C ASP A 285 -0.66 10.00 -11.77
N ASN A 286 -1.01 9.85 -13.04
CA ASN A 286 -0.45 8.86 -13.95
C ASN A 286 -0.24 9.46 -15.35
N PRO A 287 0.94 9.27 -15.98
CA PRO A 287 1.23 9.78 -17.31
C PRO A 287 0.21 9.36 -18.39
N LYS A 288 -0.38 8.15 -18.28
CA LYS A 288 -1.41 7.68 -19.23
C LYS A 288 -2.70 8.49 -19.13
N VAL A 289 -3.12 8.83 -17.89
CA VAL A 289 -4.26 9.72 -17.66
C VAL A 289 -3.97 11.12 -18.20
N PHE A 290 -2.76 11.62 -18.03
CA PHE A 290 -2.37 12.94 -18.54
C PHE A 290 -2.30 13.01 -20.06
N ALA A 291 -2.04 11.90 -20.73
CA ALA A 291 -2.03 11.82 -22.19
C ALA A 291 -3.42 11.59 -22.81
N ASP A 292 -4.41 11.13 -22.04
CA ASP A 292 -5.74 10.78 -22.56
C ASP A 292 -6.59 12.03 -22.80
N GLN A 293 -7.14 12.14 -24.02
CA GLN A 293 -7.93 13.31 -24.45
C GLN A 293 -9.29 13.42 -23.78
N HIS A 294 -9.88 12.29 -23.36
CA HIS A 294 -11.20 12.25 -22.72
C HIS A 294 -11.14 12.62 -21.24
N LEU A 295 -9.99 12.38 -20.59
CA LEU A 295 -9.76 12.68 -19.18
C LEU A 295 -9.23 14.10 -18.95
N GLN A 296 -8.83 14.84 -20.03
CA GLN A 296 -8.38 16.22 -19.92
C GLN A 296 -9.45 17.11 -19.26
N GLY A 297 -8.99 17.91 -18.28
CA GLY A 297 -9.88 18.80 -17.53
C GLY A 297 -10.60 18.13 -16.36
N GLY A 298 -10.47 16.81 -16.19
CA GLY A 298 -10.94 16.09 -15.02
C GLY A 298 -10.18 16.49 -13.75
N TYR A 299 -10.74 16.20 -12.59
CA TYR A 299 -10.16 16.57 -11.29
C TYR A 299 -9.92 15.33 -10.44
N TYR A 300 -8.84 15.34 -9.68
CA TYR A 300 -8.53 14.26 -8.74
C TYR A 300 -7.91 14.81 -7.45
N ALA A 301 -8.10 14.10 -6.35
CA ALA A 301 -7.48 14.45 -5.09
C ALA A 301 -6.18 13.68 -4.92
N ALA A 302 -5.10 14.38 -4.61
CA ALA A 302 -3.80 13.80 -4.32
C ALA A 302 -2.95 14.77 -3.48
N PRO A 303 -1.84 14.34 -2.88
CA PRO A 303 -0.86 15.25 -2.31
C PRO A 303 -0.33 16.25 -3.33
N ASP A 304 0.11 17.43 -2.88
CA ASP A 304 0.80 18.39 -3.73
C ASP A 304 2.05 17.73 -4.35
N PRO A 305 2.16 17.69 -5.69
CA PRO A 305 3.24 16.96 -6.35
C PRO A 305 4.62 17.59 -6.19
N SER A 306 4.72 18.82 -5.68
CA SER A 306 6.00 19.52 -5.49
C SER A 306 6.90 18.82 -4.49
N GLY A 307 6.33 18.34 -3.38
CA GLY A 307 7.07 17.60 -2.35
C GLY A 307 7.66 16.30 -2.90
N TYR A 308 6.82 15.49 -3.56
CA TYR A 308 7.28 14.25 -4.18
C TYR A 308 8.36 14.50 -5.24
N ARG A 309 8.20 15.50 -6.11
CA ARG A 309 9.20 15.82 -7.15
C ARG A 309 10.55 16.20 -6.54
N ALA A 310 10.54 17.02 -5.48
CA ALA A 310 11.76 17.38 -4.77
C ALA A 310 12.42 16.16 -4.10
N PHE A 311 11.64 15.30 -3.47
CA PHE A 311 12.09 14.05 -2.88
C PHE A 311 12.68 13.11 -3.94
N ALA A 312 11.96 12.86 -5.05
CA ALA A 312 12.40 11.96 -6.12
C ALA A 312 13.73 12.42 -6.76
N LYS A 313 13.92 13.74 -6.91
CA LYS A 313 15.19 14.29 -7.37
C LYS A 313 16.36 13.94 -6.44
N ARG A 314 16.19 14.11 -5.12
CA ARG A 314 17.22 13.75 -4.12
C ARG A 314 17.47 12.25 -4.09
N TYR A 315 16.39 11.46 -4.11
CA TYR A 315 16.46 10.00 -4.10
C TYR A 315 17.22 9.48 -5.33
N ARG A 316 16.88 9.96 -6.54
CA ARG A 316 17.59 9.61 -7.78
C ARG A 316 19.05 10.00 -7.73
N GLY A 317 19.38 11.18 -7.19
CA GLY A 317 20.76 11.63 -7.00
C GLY A 317 21.58 10.70 -6.10
N LYS A 318 20.94 10.06 -5.11
CA LYS A 318 21.61 9.16 -4.15
C LYS A 318 21.66 7.71 -4.63
N TYR A 319 20.59 7.21 -5.25
CA TYR A 319 20.43 5.78 -5.57
C TYR A 319 20.43 5.45 -7.07
N GLY A 320 20.52 6.45 -7.94
CA GLY A 320 20.62 6.27 -9.40
C GLY A 320 19.31 5.84 -10.09
N GLN A 321 18.20 5.75 -9.36
CA GLN A 321 16.89 5.32 -9.85
C GLN A 321 15.76 6.11 -9.20
N ASP A 322 14.59 6.13 -9.84
CA ASP A 322 13.41 6.76 -9.26
C ASP A 322 12.83 5.95 -8.08
N PRO A 323 12.32 6.64 -7.03
CA PRO A 323 11.63 5.96 -5.97
C PRO A 323 10.24 5.49 -6.43
N VAL A 324 9.74 4.38 -5.87
CA VAL A 324 8.31 4.08 -5.98
C VAL A 324 7.50 5.09 -5.15
N ARG A 325 6.23 5.28 -5.49
CA ARG A 325 5.39 6.31 -4.84
C ARG A 325 5.29 6.15 -3.33
N THR A 326 5.24 4.89 -2.84
CA THR A 326 5.15 4.56 -1.41
C THR A 326 6.44 4.81 -0.62
N ALA A 327 7.55 5.09 -1.28
CA ALA A 327 8.84 5.35 -0.62
C ALA A 327 8.78 6.57 0.33
N THR A 328 7.97 7.59 -0.02
CA THR A 328 7.76 8.76 0.84
C THR A 328 7.16 8.40 2.20
N LEU A 329 6.34 7.35 2.27
CA LEU A 329 5.72 6.92 3.53
C LEU A 329 6.78 6.46 4.54
N ALA A 330 7.77 5.70 4.09
CA ALA A 330 8.87 5.26 4.95
C ALA A 330 9.79 6.43 5.34
N TYR A 331 10.05 7.36 4.41
CA TYR A 331 10.77 8.58 4.71
C TYR A 331 10.07 9.39 5.80
N ASP A 332 8.76 9.67 5.63
CA ASP A 332 7.97 10.46 6.56
C ASP A 332 7.84 9.77 7.93
N ALA A 333 7.70 8.43 7.96
CA ALA A 333 7.65 7.67 9.20
C ALA A 333 8.94 7.79 10.01
N VAL A 334 10.10 7.65 9.35
CA VAL A 334 11.40 7.78 10.02
C VAL A 334 11.66 9.22 10.47
N ALA A 335 11.34 10.21 9.64
CA ALA A 335 11.46 11.62 9.99
C ALA A 335 10.57 11.98 11.20
N LEU A 336 9.33 11.46 11.23
CA LEU A 336 8.40 11.62 12.36
C LEU A 336 8.99 11.05 13.64
N VAL A 337 9.44 9.78 13.61
CA VAL A 337 10.00 9.11 14.79
C VAL A 337 11.28 9.79 15.28
N ALA A 338 12.15 10.23 14.36
CA ALA A 338 13.34 10.99 14.70
C ALA A 338 13.02 12.34 15.35
N ALA A 339 11.96 13.01 14.90
CA ALA A 339 11.49 14.25 15.52
C ALA A 339 10.92 13.99 16.92
N LEU A 340 10.07 12.99 17.09
CA LEU A 340 9.44 12.65 18.37
C LEU A 340 10.45 12.15 19.41
N SER A 341 11.51 11.43 18.99
CA SER A 341 12.55 10.97 19.89
C SER A 341 13.29 12.12 20.61
N ARG A 342 13.34 13.31 19.98
CA ARG A 342 13.99 14.51 20.53
C ARG A 342 13.10 15.33 21.46
N VAL A 343 11.80 15.41 21.16
CA VAL A 343 10.86 16.28 21.91
C VAL A 343 10.57 15.72 23.30
N ASN A 344 10.51 14.40 23.45
CA ASN A 344 10.11 13.73 24.69
C ASN A 344 11.30 13.20 25.53
N SER A 345 12.46 13.87 25.50
CA SER A 345 13.61 13.56 26.37
C SER A 345 13.33 13.79 27.87
N GLY A 346 12.13 14.23 28.25
CA GLY A 346 11.71 14.52 29.63
C GLY A 346 11.05 13.36 30.40
N GLY A 347 11.13 12.08 29.93
CA GLY A 347 10.75 10.90 30.72
C GLY A 347 9.37 10.31 30.50
N GLY A 348 8.52 10.85 29.59
CA GLY A 348 7.25 10.23 29.16
C GLY A 348 7.41 9.26 27.99
N PRO A 349 6.39 8.42 27.69
CA PRO A 349 6.45 7.53 26.52
C PRO A 349 6.42 8.35 25.22
N ARG A 350 7.53 8.30 24.48
CA ARG A 350 7.80 9.10 23.27
C ARG A 350 6.76 8.89 22.17
N PHE A 351 6.21 7.70 22.11
CA PHE A 351 5.29 7.26 21.06
C PHE A 351 3.92 6.87 21.62
N SER A 352 3.47 7.59 22.67
CA SER A 352 2.13 7.36 23.22
C SER A 352 1.04 7.67 22.20
N ALA A 353 -0.16 7.10 22.39
CA ALA A 353 -1.31 7.37 21.55
C ALA A 353 -1.61 8.89 21.46
N GLU A 354 -1.49 9.61 22.58
CA GLU A 354 -1.70 11.06 22.64
C GLU A 354 -0.70 11.82 21.75
N VAL A 355 0.59 11.43 21.78
CA VAL A 355 1.63 12.04 20.95
C VAL A 355 1.39 11.75 19.48
N LEU A 356 1.08 10.49 19.14
CA LEU A 356 0.87 10.08 17.76
C LEU A 356 -0.42 10.66 17.16
N THR A 357 -1.50 10.80 17.96
CA THR A 357 -2.78 11.35 17.50
C THR A 357 -2.90 12.86 17.71
N ASN A 358 -1.77 13.59 17.72
CA ASN A 358 -1.76 15.03 17.83
C ASN A 358 -2.71 15.66 16.79
N VAL A 359 -3.66 16.46 17.27
CA VAL A 359 -4.72 17.08 16.44
C VAL A 359 -4.16 18.04 15.39
N SER A 360 -3.02 18.68 15.66
CA SER A 360 -2.34 19.56 14.71
C SER A 360 -1.69 18.78 13.58
N GLY A 361 -1.44 17.49 13.77
CA GLY A 361 -0.79 16.62 12.80
C GLY A 361 0.71 16.89 12.65
N PHE A 362 1.24 16.37 11.56
CA PHE A 362 2.65 16.38 11.19
C PHE A 362 2.80 16.76 9.72
N THR A 363 3.94 17.32 9.36
CA THR A 363 4.26 17.66 7.96
C THR A 363 5.33 16.73 7.42
N GLY A 364 5.03 16.06 6.33
CA GLY A 364 5.95 15.18 5.60
C GLY A 364 6.19 15.64 4.15
N ILE A 365 6.79 14.76 3.36
CA ILE A 365 7.04 14.97 1.92
C ILE A 365 5.72 15.22 1.17
N ASP A 366 4.69 14.47 1.52
CA ASP A 366 3.36 14.54 0.90
C ASP A 366 2.41 15.51 1.63
N GLY A 367 2.97 16.51 2.31
CA GLY A 367 2.23 17.53 3.01
C GLY A 367 1.76 17.12 4.40
N LEU A 368 0.71 17.78 4.86
CA LEU A 368 0.17 17.63 6.19
C LEU A 368 -0.56 16.29 6.35
N PHE A 369 -0.33 15.59 7.46
CA PHE A 369 -1.09 14.39 7.86
C PHE A 369 -1.26 14.33 9.38
N ARG A 370 -2.29 13.64 9.85
CA ARG A 370 -2.47 13.28 11.28
C ARG A 370 -3.04 11.88 11.40
N PHE A 371 -2.73 11.22 12.50
CA PHE A 371 -3.40 9.98 12.88
C PHE A 371 -4.66 10.29 13.69
N ARG A 372 -5.71 9.53 13.42
CA ARG A 372 -6.96 9.58 14.16
C ARG A 372 -6.95 8.57 15.31
N PRO A 373 -7.78 8.75 16.35
CA PRO A 373 -7.86 7.80 17.47
C PRO A 373 -8.20 6.36 17.06
N ASN A 374 -8.88 6.17 15.92
CA ASN A 374 -9.17 4.85 15.36
C ASN A 374 -8.00 4.24 14.57
N GLY A 375 -6.84 4.89 14.54
CA GLY A 375 -5.63 4.42 13.86
C GLY A 375 -5.56 4.76 12.37
N THR A 376 -6.62 5.25 11.71
CA THR A 376 -6.53 5.73 10.34
C THR A 376 -5.81 7.07 10.27
N ASN A 377 -5.33 7.46 9.09
CA ASN A 377 -4.81 8.81 8.90
C ASN A 377 -5.81 9.73 8.20
N GLU A 378 -5.55 11.01 8.32
CA GLU A 378 -6.12 12.06 7.50
C GLU A 378 -4.98 12.83 6.85
N ARG A 379 -5.12 13.13 5.55
CA ARG A 379 -4.11 13.89 4.78
C ARG A 379 -4.68 15.20 4.27
N GLY A 380 -3.87 16.24 4.31
CA GLY A 380 -4.16 17.50 3.65
C GLY A 380 -3.89 17.37 2.15
N LEU A 381 -4.92 16.98 1.38
CA LEU A 381 -4.80 16.76 -0.05
C LEU A 381 -5.10 18.03 -0.86
N ALA A 382 -4.36 18.23 -1.94
CA ALA A 382 -4.73 19.15 -3.01
C ALA A 382 -5.86 18.55 -3.88
N VAL A 383 -6.49 19.38 -4.69
CA VAL A 383 -7.24 18.93 -5.86
C VAL A 383 -6.48 19.38 -7.10
N LEU A 384 -6.21 18.44 -7.98
CA LEU A 384 -5.48 18.68 -9.21
C LEU A 384 -6.41 18.52 -10.41
N ARG A 385 -6.15 19.32 -11.44
CA ARG A 385 -6.80 19.21 -12.75
C ARG A 385 -5.88 18.51 -13.72
N VAL A 386 -6.41 17.53 -14.43
CA VAL A 386 -5.69 16.80 -15.48
C VAL A 386 -5.34 17.74 -16.63
N ALA A 387 -4.06 17.82 -16.96
CA ALA A 387 -3.53 18.49 -18.15
C ALA A 387 -2.46 17.61 -18.79
N ALA A 388 -2.19 17.83 -20.08
CA ALA A 388 -1.18 17.07 -20.81
C ALA A 388 0.25 17.17 -20.20
N SER A 389 0.52 18.26 -19.48
CA SER A 389 1.78 18.49 -18.76
C SER A 389 1.82 17.87 -17.35
N GLY A 390 0.76 17.17 -16.94
CA GLY A 390 0.59 16.63 -15.59
C GLY A 390 -0.53 17.29 -14.78
N GLY A 391 -0.65 16.91 -13.53
CA GLY A 391 -1.64 17.48 -12.61
C GLY A 391 -1.34 18.96 -12.27
N GLN A 392 -2.29 19.84 -12.51
CA GLN A 392 -2.24 21.26 -12.16
C GLN A 392 -3.09 21.53 -10.93
N ILE A 393 -2.57 22.25 -9.93
CA ILE A 393 -3.28 22.56 -8.70
C ILE A 393 -4.51 23.43 -9.01
N ALA A 394 -5.70 22.89 -8.76
CA ALA A 394 -6.98 23.60 -8.84
C ALA A 394 -7.44 24.09 -7.46
N SER A 395 -7.12 23.33 -6.40
CA SER A 395 -7.34 23.74 -5.00
C SER A 395 -6.15 23.26 -4.17
N ALA A 396 -5.49 24.19 -3.50
CA ALA A 396 -4.30 23.88 -2.71
C ALA A 396 -4.62 22.96 -1.52
N SER A 397 -3.60 22.22 -1.06
CA SER A 397 -3.64 21.48 0.19
C SER A 397 -3.86 22.43 1.38
N PRO A 398 -4.60 22.03 2.41
CA PRO A 398 -4.72 22.81 3.63
C PRO A 398 -3.36 22.92 4.34
N LYS A 399 -3.08 24.06 4.96
CA LYS A 399 -1.85 24.29 5.74
C LYS A 399 -1.99 23.88 7.21
N SER A 400 -3.20 23.61 7.66
CA SER A 400 -3.53 23.11 9.01
C SER A 400 -4.80 22.28 8.92
N PHE A 401 -4.95 21.33 9.84
CA PHE A 401 -6.27 20.72 10.07
C PHE A 401 -7.12 21.69 10.88
N GLY A 402 -8.38 21.85 10.50
CA GLY A 402 -9.34 22.57 11.34
C GLY A 402 -9.45 21.90 12.72
N ALA A 403 -9.67 22.72 13.73
CA ALA A 403 -9.90 22.27 15.10
C ALA A 403 -11.20 21.48 15.23
#